data_12f862d48fb21bb38e1659901445692b
#
_entry.id   12f862d48fb21bb38e1659901445692b
#
_cell.length_a   1.000
_cell.length_b   1.000
_cell.length_c   1.000
_cell.angle_alpha   90.00
_cell.angle_beta   90.00
_cell.angle_gamma   90.00
#
_symmetry.space_group_name_H-M   'P 1'
#
loop_
_entity.id
_entity.type
_entity.pdbx_description
1 polymer ?
#
loop_
_entity_poly.entity_id
_entity_poly.type
_entity_poly.pdbx_seq_one_letter_code
_entity_poly.pdbx_strand_id
1 'polypeptide(L)'
;TLRRSSGGPSFAGSGSRARNRRPRITTEDWEVIEERITIPGRVGAENQTTNGGEVVSEDGRNAENVQIFAVSEEVPEIRSWNVQEGRLFTPQEHERGAPVIVLGTETADLLFQGLSHVGRRVRVEGASYRVIGVLEEQGNLFGISLDNLVVAPLTSPMQSFQNPPRIVDRVVIQSIDPGDLRSLQSEVEGILRTERRLRPSE
;
A
#
# COMPACT_ATOMS: atom_id res chain seq x y z
N THR A 1 -3.42 60.69 -6.78
CA THR A 1 -3.76 59.61 -5.83
C THR A 1 -3.01 58.33 -6.23
N LEU A 2 -1.88 58.06 -5.57
CA LEU A 2 -1.02 56.93 -5.81
C LEU A 2 -1.56 55.70 -5.06
N ARG A 3 -1.86 54.61 -5.79
CA ARG A 3 -2.09 53.27 -5.20
C ARG A 3 -0.78 52.53 -5.12
N ARG A 4 -0.31 52.23 -3.93
CA ARG A 4 0.76 51.25 -3.68
C ARG A 4 0.18 49.84 -3.80
N SER A 5 0.77 49.05 -4.71
CA SER A 5 0.57 47.60 -4.74
C SER A 5 1.60 46.95 -3.83
N SER A 6 1.15 46.35 -2.74
CA SER A 6 1.97 45.52 -1.87
C SER A 6 1.98 44.08 -2.42
N GLY A 7 2.99 43.78 -3.20
CA GLY A 7 3.30 42.39 -3.57
C GLY A 7 4.11 41.73 -2.45
N GLY A 8 3.47 40.90 -1.62
CA GLY A 8 4.15 40.05 -0.69
C GLY A 8 4.82 38.88 -1.41
N PRO A 9 5.99 38.40 -0.93
CA PRO A 9 6.64 37.24 -1.56
C PRO A 9 5.80 35.99 -1.31
N SER A 10 5.32 35.37 -2.40
CA SER A 10 4.67 34.07 -2.37
C SER A 10 5.73 32.99 -2.11
N PHE A 11 5.77 32.45 -0.90
CA PHE A 11 6.50 31.22 -0.58
C PHE A 11 5.76 30.02 -1.18
N ALA A 12 5.80 29.88 -2.51
CA ALA A 12 5.28 28.72 -3.20
C ALA A 12 6.41 27.72 -3.47
N GLY A 13 6.52 26.70 -2.61
CA GLY A 13 6.76 25.35 -3.09
C GLY A 13 8.13 24.94 -3.57
N SER A 14 9.17 25.04 -2.72
CA SER A 14 10.43 24.29 -3.00
C SER A 14 10.31 22.79 -2.69
N GLY A 15 9.28 22.35 -1.96
CA GLY A 15 9.10 20.96 -1.55
C GLY A 15 8.62 19.99 -2.64
N SER A 16 7.89 20.47 -3.66
CA SER A 16 7.34 19.59 -4.69
C SER A 16 8.35 19.25 -5.80
N ARG A 17 9.29 20.17 -6.09
CA ARG A 17 10.33 19.93 -7.12
C ARG A 17 11.42 18.98 -6.64
N ALA A 18 11.70 18.91 -5.34
CA ALA A 18 12.69 17.98 -4.77
C ALA A 18 12.16 16.53 -4.73
N ARG A 19 10.85 16.34 -4.50
CA ARG A 19 10.20 15.02 -4.55
C ARG A 19 10.22 14.39 -5.96
N ASN A 20 10.07 15.20 -7.00
CA ASN A 20 10.10 14.72 -8.40
C ASN A 20 11.51 14.35 -8.90
N ARG A 21 12.58 14.64 -8.16
CA ARG A 21 13.96 14.29 -8.51
C ARG A 21 14.44 12.97 -7.91
N ARG A 22 13.72 12.42 -6.92
CA ARG A 22 14.09 11.13 -6.32
C ARG A 22 13.65 10.00 -7.25
N PRO A 23 14.56 9.08 -7.61
CA PRO A 23 14.17 7.89 -8.38
C PRO A 23 13.09 7.13 -7.62
N ARG A 24 12.08 6.66 -8.36
CA ARG A 24 11.01 5.83 -7.78
C ARG A 24 11.61 4.53 -7.27
N ILE A 25 10.99 3.97 -6.25
CA ILE A 25 11.36 2.65 -5.74
C ILE A 25 10.83 1.60 -6.71
N THR A 26 11.63 0.58 -7.01
CA THR A 26 11.26 -0.51 -7.90
C THR A 26 11.05 -1.81 -7.12
N THR A 27 10.41 -2.81 -7.73
CA THR A 27 10.33 -4.16 -7.16
C THR A 27 11.72 -4.78 -6.98
N GLU A 28 12.65 -4.50 -7.89
CA GLU A 28 14.04 -4.95 -7.79
C GLU A 28 14.75 -4.34 -6.56
N ASP A 29 14.50 -3.06 -6.26
CA ASP A 29 15.02 -2.44 -5.02
C ASP A 29 14.51 -3.16 -3.77
N TRP A 30 13.22 -3.52 -3.73
CA TRP A 30 12.64 -4.25 -2.62
C TRP A 30 13.24 -5.66 -2.50
N GLU A 31 13.30 -6.42 -3.59
CA GLU A 31 13.90 -7.77 -3.63
C GLU A 31 15.36 -7.77 -3.14
N VAL A 32 16.15 -6.78 -3.56
CA VAL A 32 17.55 -6.62 -3.11
C VAL A 32 17.63 -6.28 -1.62
N ILE A 33 16.71 -5.45 -1.09
CA ILE A 33 16.66 -5.16 0.35
C ILE A 33 16.35 -6.44 1.12
N GLU A 34 15.33 -7.19 0.70
CA GLU A 34 14.88 -8.43 1.34
C GLU A 34 16.00 -9.48 1.37
N GLU A 35 16.75 -9.63 0.27
CA GLU A 35 17.86 -10.58 0.16
C GLU A 35 19.07 -10.20 1.03
N ARG A 36 19.38 -8.89 1.14
CA ARG A 36 20.63 -8.41 1.75
C ARG A 36 20.51 -7.92 3.18
N ILE A 37 19.31 -7.78 3.70
CA ILE A 37 19.11 -7.34 5.07
C ILE A 37 19.65 -8.37 6.05
N THR A 38 20.44 -7.89 7.03
CA THR A 38 21.07 -8.77 8.04
C THR A 38 20.45 -8.59 9.44
N ILE A 39 19.91 -7.42 9.71
CA ILE A 39 19.20 -7.14 10.97
C ILE A 39 17.85 -7.83 10.94
N PRO A 40 17.50 -8.63 12.00
CA PRO A 40 16.25 -9.34 12.04
C PRO A 40 15.04 -8.42 11.93
N GLY A 41 14.24 -8.61 10.90
CA GLY A 41 13.09 -7.78 10.61
C GLY A 41 12.27 -8.34 9.46
N ARG A 42 11.18 -7.63 9.14
CA ARG A 42 10.36 -7.89 7.94
C ARG A 42 10.45 -6.72 7.00
N VAL A 43 10.48 -7.02 5.73
CA VAL A 43 10.52 -6.02 4.66
C VAL A 43 9.39 -6.34 3.69
N GLY A 44 8.55 -5.37 3.40
CA GLY A 44 7.46 -5.55 2.45
C GLY A 44 7.35 -4.37 1.50
N ALA A 45 6.75 -4.60 0.35
CA ALA A 45 6.48 -3.59 -0.65
C ALA A 45 4.97 -3.34 -0.77
N GLU A 46 4.59 -2.08 -0.97
CA GLU A 46 3.18 -1.71 -1.11
C GLU A 46 2.96 -0.59 -2.12
N ASN A 47 1.83 -0.67 -2.80
CA ASN A 47 1.21 0.39 -3.56
C ASN A 47 -0.11 0.77 -2.90
N GLN A 48 -0.44 2.06 -2.89
CA GLN A 48 -1.68 2.57 -2.33
C GLN A 48 -2.29 3.60 -3.28
N THR A 49 -3.61 3.50 -3.53
CA THR A 49 -4.31 4.57 -4.25
C THR A 49 -4.35 5.85 -3.43
N THR A 50 -4.01 6.98 -4.06
CA THR A 50 -3.90 8.27 -3.38
C THR A 50 -5.26 8.91 -3.13
N ASN A 51 -6.24 8.69 -4.00
CA ASN A 51 -7.54 9.38 -4.00
C ASN A 51 -8.72 8.48 -3.62
N GLY A 52 -8.46 7.29 -3.07
CA GLY A 52 -9.47 6.26 -2.92
C GLY A 52 -9.88 5.66 -4.26
N GLY A 53 -10.55 4.53 -4.24
CA GLY A 53 -11.07 3.86 -5.41
C GLY A 53 -12.51 3.44 -5.21
N GLU A 54 -13.07 2.85 -6.27
CA GLU A 54 -14.41 2.31 -6.27
C GLU A 54 -14.33 0.77 -6.29
N VAL A 55 -15.11 0.16 -5.41
CA VAL A 55 -15.28 -1.30 -5.36
C VAL A 55 -16.74 -1.64 -5.55
N VAL A 56 -17.03 -2.48 -6.53
CA VAL A 56 -18.40 -2.84 -6.91
C VAL A 56 -18.62 -4.33 -6.75
N SER A 57 -19.69 -4.73 -6.04
CA SER A 57 -20.11 -6.13 -5.93
C SER A 57 -20.79 -6.63 -7.22
N GLU A 58 -20.95 -7.96 -7.36
CA GLU A 58 -21.70 -8.56 -8.48
C GLU A 58 -23.16 -8.08 -8.53
N ASP A 59 -23.75 -7.77 -7.39
CA ASP A 59 -25.12 -7.26 -7.26
C ASP A 59 -25.24 -5.76 -7.57
N GLY A 60 -24.14 -5.10 -7.96
CA GLY A 60 -24.10 -3.69 -8.33
C GLY A 60 -24.06 -2.72 -7.14
N ARG A 61 -23.81 -3.20 -5.92
CA ARG A 61 -23.56 -2.32 -4.77
C ARG A 61 -22.15 -1.75 -4.86
N ASN A 62 -22.01 -0.52 -4.40
CA ASN A 62 -20.79 0.25 -4.55
C ASN A 62 -20.27 0.72 -3.19
N ALA A 63 -18.96 0.58 -2.98
CA ALA A 63 -18.20 1.22 -1.91
C ALA A 63 -17.26 2.24 -2.55
N GLU A 64 -17.36 3.50 -2.10
CA GLU A 64 -16.59 4.62 -2.62
C GLU A 64 -15.48 5.04 -1.64
N ASN A 65 -14.50 5.75 -2.16
CA ASN A 65 -13.35 6.25 -1.40
C ASN A 65 -12.58 5.14 -0.67
N VAL A 66 -12.63 3.92 -1.20
CA VAL A 66 -11.96 2.76 -0.63
C VAL A 66 -10.45 2.92 -0.79
N GLN A 67 -9.70 2.73 0.29
CA GLN A 67 -8.24 2.66 0.22
C GLN A 67 -7.84 1.33 -0.40
N ILE A 68 -7.20 1.37 -1.56
CA ILE A 68 -6.80 0.17 -2.29
C ILE A 68 -5.31 -0.06 -2.07
N PHE A 69 -4.98 -1.19 -1.46
CA PHE A 69 -3.62 -1.64 -1.22
C PHE A 69 -3.29 -2.86 -2.10
N ALA A 70 -2.20 -2.75 -2.85
CA ALA A 70 -1.54 -3.90 -3.47
C ALA A 70 -0.22 -4.13 -2.73
N VAL A 71 -0.04 -5.30 -2.12
CA VAL A 71 1.02 -5.52 -1.13
C VAL A 71 1.74 -6.84 -1.32
N SER A 72 3.00 -6.90 -0.88
CA SER A 72 3.72 -8.16 -0.71
C SER A 72 3.16 -8.96 0.48
N GLU A 73 3.57 -10.21 0.61
CA GLU A 73 3.03 -11.15 1.60
C GLU A 73 3.35 -10.80 3.05
N GLU A 74 4.43 -10.03 3.30
CA GLU A 74 4.84 -9.61 4.64
C GLU A 74 4.06 -8.40 5.17
N VAL A 75 3.51 -7.57 4.28
CA VAL A 75 2.85 -6.32 4.64
C VAL A 75 1.66 -6.51 5.58
N PRO A 76 0.78 -7.49 5.39
CA PRO A 76 -0.31 -7.73 6.33
C PRO A 76 0.16 -7.94 7.77
N GLU A 77 1.26 -8.68 7.96
CA GLU A 77 1.83 -8.90 9.27
C GLU A 77 2.50 -7.65 9.84
N ILE A 78 3.29 -6.92 9.02
CA ILE A 78 3.90 -5.63 9.39
C ILE A 78 2.85 -4.62 9.85
N ARG A 79 1.68 -4.61 9.21
CA ARG A 79 0.57 -3.72 9.53
C ARG A 79 -0.39 -4.26 10.58
N SER A 80 -0.14 -5.48 11.10
CA SER A 80 -1.02 -6.15 12.05
C SER A 80 -2.46 -6.32 11.52
N TRP A 81 -2.60 -6.58 10.23
CA TRP A 81 -3.88 -6.87 9.60
C TRP A 81 -4.28 -8.32 9.85
N ASN A 82 -5.04 -8.52 10.92
CA ASN A 82 -5.64 -9.81 11.25
C ASN A 82 -6.92 -10.02 10.45
N VAL A 83 -7.32 -11.28 10.29
CA VAL A 83 -8.52 -11.68 9.55
C VAL A 83 -9.57 -12.20 10.50
N GLN A 84 -10.78 -11.63 10.45
CA GLN A 84 -11.94 -12.13 11.22
C GLN A 84 -12.73 -13.20 10.47
N GLU A 85 -12.73 -13.18 9.13
CA GLU A 85 -13.41 -14.15 8.28
C GLU A 85 -12.52 -14.56 7.11
N GLY A 86 -12.40 -15.86 6.83
CA GLY A 86 -11.59 -16.36 5.73
C GLY A 86 -10.09 -16.37 6.02
N ARG A 87 -9.28 -15.84 5.10
CA ARG A 87 -7.82 -15.86 5.19
C ARG A 87 -7.16 -14.74 4.39
N LEU A 88 -5.88 -14.49 4.65
CA LEU A 88 -5.00 -13.72 3.78
C LEU A 88 -4.63 -14.53 2.52
N PHE A 89 -4.06 -13.87 1.51
CA PHE A 89 -3.49 -14.55 0.35
C PHE A 89 -2.18 -15.27 0.72
N THR A 90 -1.90 -16.33 -0.03
CA THR A 90 -0.69 -17.14 0.17
C THR A 90 0.47 -16.63 -0.70
N PRO A 91 1.75 -17.02 -0.38
CA PRO A 91 2.89 -16.74 -1.25
C PRO A 91 2.67 -17.19 -2.69
N GLN A 92 2.08 -18.36 -2.92
CA GLN A 92 1.79 -18.85 -4.26
C GLN A 92 0.74 -18.03 -5.01
N GLU A 93 -0.24 -17.48 -4.29
CA GLU A 93 -1.22 -16.55 -4.87
C GLU A 93 -0.57 -15.21 -5.22
N HIS A 94 0.37 -14.74 -4.39
CA HIS A 94 1.18 -13.57 -4.70
C HIS A 94 2.06 -13.81 -5.93
N GLU A 95 2.87 -14.87 -5.96
CA GLU A 95 3.76 -15.21 -7.09
C GLU A 95 3.02 -15.32 -8.43
N ARG A 96 1.80 -15.88 -8.41
CA ARG A 96 0.99 -16.07 -9.63
C ARG A 96 0.16 -14.85 -10.02
N GLY A 97 0.20 -13.78 -9.24
CA GLY A 97 -0.64 -12.61 -9.47
C GLY A 97 -2.13 -12.93 -9.40
N ALA A 98 -2.52 -13.81 -8.45
CA ALA A 98 -3.90 -14.28 -8.36
C ALA A 98 -4.87 -13.11 -8.09
N PRO A 99 -6.02 -13.05 -8.79
CA PRO A 99 -7.04 -12.02 -8.57
C PRO A 99 -7.88 -12.34 -7.32
N VAL A 100 -7.24 -12.33 -6.16
CA VAL A 100 -7.86 -12.49 -4.83
C VAL A 100 -7.75 -11.21 -4.04
N ILE A 101 -8.73 -10.98 -3.13
CA ILE A 101 -8.83 -9.74 -2.37
C ILE A 101 -9.34 -10.01 -0.96
N VAL A 102 -8.81 -9.25 0.00
CA VAL A 102 -9.28 -9.18 1.37
C VAL A 102 -9.91 -7.81 1.59
N LEU A 103 -11.06 -7.75 2.23
CA LEU A 103 -11.81 -6.52 2.47
C LEU A 103 -11.62 -6.06 3.91
N GLY A 104 -11.64 -4.75 4.15
CA GLY A 104 -11.90 -4.21 5.49
C GLY A 104 -13.38 -4.36 5.85
N THR A 105 -13.71 -4.31 7.12
CA THR A 105 -15.09 -4.53 7.61
C THR A 105 -16.08 -3.53 7.02
N GLU A 106 -15.76 -2.24 6.99
CA GLU A 106 -16.66 -1.23 6.42
C GLU A 106 -16.93 -1.47 4.92
N THR A 107 -15.89 -1.79 4.14
CA THR A 107 -16.05 -2.13 2.72
C THR A 107 -16.92 -3.38 2.54
N ALA A 108 -16.71 -4.41 3.37
CA ALA A 108 -17.48 -5.64 3.31
C ALA A 108 -18.97 -5.41 3.63
N ASP A 109 -19.26 -4.62 4.66
CA ASP A 109 -20.63 -4.27 5.06
C ASP A 109 -21.36 -3.45 4.00
N LEU A 110 -20.68 -2.46 3.39
CA LEU A 110 -21.24 -1.66 2.30
C LEU A 110 -21.61 -2.52 1.10
N LEU A 111 -20.76 -3.49 0.74
CA LEU A 111 -20.95 -4.31 -0.45
C LEU A 111 -21.96 -5.46 -0.23
N PHE A 112 -22.04 -6.04 0.98
CA PHE A 112 -22.75 -7.30 1.18
C PHE A 112 -23.84 -7.27 2.25
N GLN A 113 -23.92 -6.25 3.10
CA GLN A 113 -25.00 -6.02 4.08
C GLN A 113 -25.36 -7.26 4.93
N GLY A 114 -24.35 -7.85 5.58
CA GLY A 114 -24.55 -9.01 6.47
C GLY A 114 -24.70 -10.38 5.78
N LEU A 115 -24.50 -10.45 4.46
CA LEU A 115 -24.37 -11.71 3.75
C LEU A 115 -22.92 -12.24 3.91
N SER A 116 -22.73 -13.56 3.76
CA SER A 116 -21.37 -14.14 3.72
C SER A 116 -20.52 -13.45 2.66
N HIS A 117 -19.30 -13.08 3.00
CA HIS A 117 -18.39 -12.28 2.19
C HIS A 117 -17.45 -13.15 1.35
N VAL A 118 -16.89 -14.19 1.98
CA VAL A 118 -15.88 -15.05 1.36
C VAL A 118 -16.45 -15.87 0.21
N GLY A 119 -15.69 -15.92 -0.88
CA GLY A 119 -16.07 -16.62 -2.11
C GLY A 119 -16.81 -15.76 -3.13
N ARG A 120 -17.35 -14.60 -2.72
CA ARG A 120 -18.01 -13.65 -3.63
C ARG A 120 -17.01 -12.94 -4.51
N ARG A 121 -17.50 -12.26 -5.54
CA ARG A 121 -16.68 -11.47 -6.44
C ARG A 121 -16.99 -9.99 -6.30
N VAL A 122 -15.94 -9.20 -6.45
CA VAL A 122 -16.00 -7.76 -6.54
C VAL A 122 -15.19 -7.28 -7.74
N ARG A 123 -15.50 -6.12 -8.25
CA ARG A 123 -14.70 -5.43 -9.25
C ARG A 123 -14.03 -4.22 -8.62
N VAL A 124 -12.73 -4.09 -8.86
CA VAL A 124 -11.91 -2.95 -8.45
C VAL A 124 -11.26 -2.40 -9.70
N GLU A 125 -11.53 -1.13 -10.02
CA GLU A 125 -11.01 -0.48 -11.24
C GLU A 125 -11.21 -1.33 -12.52
N GLY A 126 -12.36 -2.02 -12.61
CA GLY A 126 -12.71 -2.85 -13.76
C GLY A 126 -12.19 -4.30 -13.72
N ALA A 127 -11.21 -4.64 -12.87
CA ALA A 127 -10.72 -6.00 -12.70
C ALA A 127 -11.57 -6.78 -11.68
N SER A 128 -11.86 -8.05 -11.99
CA SER A 128 -12.64 -8.93 -11.11
C SER A 128 -11.74 -9.66 -10.13
N TYR A 129 -12.11 -9.63 -8.84
CA TYR A 129 -11.42 -10.29 -7.73
C TYR A 129 -12.37 -11.22 -6.98
N ARG A 130 -11.82 -12.32 -6.47
CA ARG A 130 -12.53 -13.18 -5.53
C ARG A 130 -12.18 -12.76 -4.09
N VAL A 131 -13.19 -12.48 -3.28
CA VAL A 131 -13.05 -12.21 -1.86
C VAL A 131 -12.62 -13.49 -1.14
N ILE A 132 -11.51 -13.44 -0.43
CA ILE A 132 -10.95 -14.58 0.31
C ILE A 132 -10.94 -14.37 1.83
N GLY A 133 -11.15 -13.14 2.28
CA GLY A 133 -11.22 -12.82 3.70
C GLY A 133 -11.74 -11.41 3.96
N VAL A 134 -12.05 -11.17 5.23
CA VAL A 134 -12.40 -9.86 5.80
C VAL A 134 -11.49 -9.62 7.00
N LEU A 135 -10.89 -8.43 7.07
CA LEU A 135 -10.01 -8.04 8.18
C LEU A 135 -10.81 -7.82 9.46
N GLU A 136 -10.13 -7.93 10.61
CA GLU A 136 -10.67 -7.45 11.88
C GLU A 136 -10.83 -5.93 11.86
N GLU A 137 -11.84 -5.42 12.56
CA GLU A 137 -12.09 -4.00 12.70
C GLU A 137 -10.90 -3.29 13.36
N GLN A 138 -10.40 -2.23 12.73
CA GLN A 138 -9.32 -1.39 13.24
C GLN A 138 -9.84 -0.05 13.80
N GLY A 139 -11.06 0.32 13.44
CA GLY A 139 -11.74 1.51 13.91
C GLY A 139 -11.37 2.77 13.15
N ASN A 140 -11.45 3.91 13.86
CA ASN A 140 -11.26 5.22 13.26
C ASN A 140 -10.06 5.95 13.89
N LEU A 141 -9.27 6.61 13.06
CA LEU A 141 -8.17 7.48 13.49
C LEU A 141 -8.45 8.91 13.02
N PHE A 142 -8.63 9.84 13.96
CA PHE A 142 -8.96 11.26 13.68
C PHE A 142 -10.14 11.47 12.71
N GLY A 143 -11.16 10.60 12.80
CA GLY A 143 -12.34 10.68 11.94
C GLY A 143 -12.16 10.04 10.55
N ILE A 144 -11.02 9.40 10.28
CA ILE A 144 -10.77 8.64 9.07
C ILE A 144 -10.93 7.17 9.41
N SER A 145 -11.80 6.46 8.67
CA SER A 145 -11.96 5.02 8.82
C SER A 145 -10.69 4.30 8.37
N LEU A 146 -10.25 3.35 9.20
CA LEU A 146 -9.18 2.41 8.86
C LEU A 146 -9.75 1.11 8.26
N ASP A 147 -11.08 1.01 8.17
CA ASP A 147 -11.79 -0.20 7.76
C ASP A 147 -12.39 -0.09 6.35
N ASN A 148 -12.37 1.13 5.74
CA ASN A 148 -12.76 1.33 4.35
C ASN A 148 -11.57 1.08 3.42
N LEU A 149 -11.15 -0.18 3.31
CA LEU A 149 -10.00 -0.59 2.52
C LEU A 149 -10.17 -1.96 1.87
N VAL A 150 -9.33 -2.21 0.88
CA VAL A 150 -9.14 -3.54 0.29
C VAL A 150 -7.65 -3.84 0.12
N VAL A 151 -7.29 -5.11 0.23
CA VAL A 151 -5.91 -5.59 0.14
C VAL A 151 -5.84 -6.73 -0.88
N ALA A 152 -4.94 -6.60 -1.85
CA ALA A 152 -4.68 -7.63 -2.85
C ALA A 152 -3.17 -7.87 -3.01
N PRO A 153 -2.74 -9.00 -3.59
CA PRO A 153 -1.33 -9.22 -3.90
C PRO A 153 -0.75 -8.12 -4.79
N LEU A 154 0.47 -7.69 -4.51
CA LEU A 154 1.18 -6.66 -5.29
C LEU A 154 1.27 -7.01 -6.78
N THR A 155 1.43 -8.29 -7.09
CA THR A 155 1.54 -8.84 -8.44
C THR A 155 0.19 -9.07 -9.14
N SER A 156 -0.93 -8.85 -8.43
CA SER A 156 -2.28 -9.00 -8.97
C SER A 156 -2.59 -7.94 -10.05
N PRO A 157 -3.68 -8.07 -10.83
CA PRO A 157 -4.06 -7.08 -11.83
C PRO A 157 -4.12 -5.63 -11.31
N MET A 158 -4.26 -5.43 -9.99
CA MET A 158 -4.29 -4.12 -9.33
C MET A 158 -3.03 -3.29 -9.57
N GLN A 159 -1.86 -3.92 -9.70
CA GLN A 159 -0.61 -3.23 -9.99
C GLN A 159 -0.70 -2.36 -11.26
N SER A 160 -1.39 -2.86 -12.29
CA SER A 160 -1.50 -2.15 -13.57
C SER A 160 -2.27 -0.83 -13.49
N PHE A 161 -3.09 -0.65 -12.43
CA PHE A 161 -3.90 0.57 -12.24
C PHE A 161 -3.22 1.57 -11.30
N GLN A 162 -2.34 1.11 -10.42
CA GLN A 162 -1.73 1.96 -9.41
C GLN A 162 -0.43 2.59 -9.88
N ASN A 163 0.44 1.80 -10.50
CA ASN A 163 1.77 2.25 -10.90
C ASN A 163 2.19 1.62 -12.24
N PRO A 164 3.14 2.23 -12.95
CA PRO A 164 3.86 1.55 -14.01
C PRO A 164 4.43 0.21 -13.53
N PRO A 165 4.58 -0.79 -14.40
CA PRO A 165 5.17 -2.07 -14.02
C PRO A 165 6.50 -1.89 -13.26
N ARG A 166 6.72 -2.68 -12.23
CA ARG A 166 7.92 -2.69 -11.37
C ARG A 166 8.14 -1.43 -10.51
N ILE A 167 7.17 -0.54 -10.40
CA ILE A 167 7.24 0.59 -9.47
C ILE A 167 6.41 0.27 -8.24
N VAL A 168 6.97 0.56 -7.06
CA VAL A 168 6.28 0.49 -5.76
C VAL A 168 6.27 1.88 -5.11
N ASP A 169 5.22 2.18 -4.38
CA ASP A 169 5.08 3.47 -3.69
C ASP A 169 5.98 3.54 -2.46
N ARG A 170 6.07 2.42 -1.75
CA ARG A 170 6.80 2.32 -0.48
C ARG A 170 7.35 0.92 -0.26
N VAL A 171 8.50 0.88 0.40
CA VAL A 171 8.98 -0.28 1.13
C VAL A 171 8.70 -0.02 2.61
N VAL A 172 8.01 -0.95 3.26
CA VAL A 172 7.70 -0.92 4.70
C VAL A 172 8.60 -1.91 5.42
N ILE A 173 9.09 -1.51 6.58
CA ILE A 173 10.00 -2.33 7.38
C ILE A 173 9.49 -2.42 8.82
N GLN A 174 9.66 -3.59 9.41
CA GLN A 174 9.39 -3.84 10.82
C GLN A 174 10.59 -4.52 11.45
N SER A 175 11.15 -3.94 12.51
CA SER A 175 12.17 -4.60 13.30
C SER A 175 11.54 -5.56 14.31
N ILE A 176 12.18 -6.70 14.56
CA ILE A 176 11.75 -7.63 15.63
C ILE A 176 12.02 -6.99 16.99
N ASP A 177 13.19 -6.33 17.16
CA ASP A 177 13.49 -5.53 18.34
C ASP A 177 13.29 -4.04 18.04
N PRO A 178 12.40 -3.33 18.76
CA PRO A 178 12.20 -1.89 18.57
C PRO A 178 13.48 -1.07 18.71
N GLY A 179 14.48 -1.55 19.48
CA GLY A 179 15.78 -0.91 19.64
C GLY A 179 16.60 -0.88 18.34
N ASP A 180 16.41 -1.85 17.47
CA ASP A 180 17.15 -2.01 16.21
C ASP A 180 16.56 -1.23 15.04
N LEU A 181 15.40 -0.59 15.21
CA LEU A 181 14.70 0.08 14.10
C LEU A 181 15.59 1.10 13.36
N ARG A 182 16.40 1.89 14.08
CA ARG A 182 17.30 2.87 13.46
C ARG A 182 18.44 2.21 12.70
N SER A 183 18.98 1.13 13.24
CA SER A 183 20.04 0.34 12.60
C SER A 183 19.51 -0.32 11.33
N LEU A 184 18.33 -0.92 11.41
CA LEU A 184 17.62 -1.51 10.28
C LEU A 184 17.34 -0.49 9.18
N GLN A 185 16.86 0.70 9.53
CA GLN A 185 16.63 1.78 8.58
C GLN A 185 17.95 2.21 7.90
N SER A 186 19.03 2.34 8.66
CA SER A 186 20.35 2.72 8.12
C SER A 186 20.91 1.65 7.20
N GLU A 187 20.69 0.36 7.50
CA GLU A 187 21.08 -0.76 6.66
C GLU A 187 20.34 -0.73 5.32
N VAL A 188 19.01 -0.58 5.36
CA VAL A 188 18.17 -0.48 4.15
C VAL A 188 18.61 0.70 3.27
N GLU A 189 18.86 1.87 3.87
CA GLU A 189 19.38 3.03 3.12
C GLU A 189 20.76 2.73 2.51
N GLY A 190 21.64 2.02 3.22
CA GLY A 190 22.95 1.61 2.74
C GLY A 190 22.88 0.65 1.54
N ILE A 191 21.98 -0.34 1.61
CA ILE A 191 21.72 -1.29 0.53
C ILE A 191 21.25 -0.54 -0.72
N LEU A 192 20.24 0.34 -0.58
CA LEU A 192 19.70 1.12 -1.69
C LEU A 192 20.73 2.06 -2.32
N ARG A 193 21.55 2.73 -1.52
CA ARG A 193 22.63 3.59 -2.03
C ARG A 193 23.64 2.79 -2.86
N THR A 194 23.99 1.62 -2.37
CA THR A 194 24.96 0.74 -3.07
C THR A 194 24.38 0.25 -4.41
N GLU A 195 23.15 -0.22 -4.41
CA GLU A 195 22.48 -0.73 -5.60
C GLU A 195 22.30 0.34 -6.66
N ARG A 196 21.84 1.52 -6.25
CA ARG A 196 21.61 2.66 -7.14
C ARG A 196 22.86 3.48 -7.47
N ARG A 197 24.03 3.08 -6.95
CA ARG A 197 25.31 3.80 -7.12
C ARG A 197 25.22 5.29 -6.76
N LEU A 198 24.42 5.61 -5.73
CA LEU A 198 24.22 6.99 -5.29
C LEU A 198 25.41 7.47 -4.44
N ARG A 199 25.75 8.76 -4.57
CA ARG A 199 26.76 9.39 -3.72
C ARG A 199 26.20 9.62 -2.30
N PRO A 200 27.08 9.73 -1.27
CA PRO A 200 26.65 9.96 0.13
C PRO A 200 25.77 11.19 0.36
N SER A 201 25.74 12.13 -0.58
CA SER A 201 24.96 13.37 -0.52
C SER A 201 23.64 13.33 -1.32
N GLU A 202 23.36 12.24 -1.99
CA GLU A 202 22.15 12.00 -2.77
C GLU A 202 21.22 11.01 -2.06
#